data_bf597555370d6a7adcbaf21add3a1386
#
_entry.id   bf597555370d6a7adcbaf21add3a1386
#
_cell.length_a   1.000
_cell.length_b   1.000
_cell.length_c   1.000
_cell.angle_alpha   90.00
_cell.angle_beta   90.00
_cell.angle_gamma   90.00
#
_symmetry.space_group_name_H-M   'P 1'
#
loop_
_entity.id
_entity.type
_entity.pdbx_description
1 polymer ?
#
loop_
_entity_poly.entity_id
_entity_poly.type
_entity_poly.pdbx_seq_one_letter_code
_entity_poly.pdbx_strand_id
1 'polypeptide(L)' 'ESWAIFVEQPEGHYRVRLRSKSIVINEIAKRHDGGGHPLASGANSYSLNENEQIYREIKDTVAHATH' A
#
# COMPACT_ATOMS: atom_id res chain seq x y z
N GLU A 1 6.88 10.68 -4.15
CA GLU A 1 7.73 9.50 -4.14
C GLU A 1 6.93 8.22 -4.09
N SER A 2 6.25 7.99 -2.98
CA SER A 2 5.41 6.81 -2.81
C SER A 2 4.07 7.25 -2.28
N TRP A 3 2.99 6.63 -2.77
CA TRP A 3 1.66 7.01 -2.33
C TRP A 3 0.72 5.83 -2.44
N ALA A 4 -0.41 5.95 -1.74
CA ALA A 4 -1.47 4.96 -1.77
C ALA A 4 -2.79 5.66 -2.03
N ILE A 5 -3.64 5.02 -2.82
CA ILE A 5 -5.00 5.49 -3.07
C ILE A 5 -5.93 4.41 -2.55
N PHE A 6 -6.86 4.79 -1.67
CA PHE A 6 -7.82 3.88 -1.06
C PHE A 6 -9.19 4.13 -1.68
N VAL A 7 -9.75 3.09 -2.32
CA VAL A 7 -11.05 3.21 -2.97
C VAL A 7 -12.02 2.25 -2.31
N GLU A 8 -13.05 2.79 -1.67
CA GLU A 8 -14.06 1.97 -1.02
C GLU A 8 -14.86 1.21 -2.05
N GLN A 9 -15.11 -0.08 -1.76
CA GLN A 9 -15.86 -0.95 -2.65
C GLN A 9 -17.27 -1.15 -2.12
N PRO A 10 -18.22 -1.46 -3.01
CA PRO A 10 -19.60 -1.71 -2.56
C PRO A 10 -19.72 -2.82 -1.53
N GLU A 11 -18.78 -3.77 -1.56
CA GLU A 11 -18.79 -4.89 -0.61
C GLU A 11 -18.36 -4.51 0.80
N GLY A 12 -17.84 -3.29 0.98
CA GLY A 12 -17.45 -2.84 2.30
C GLY A 12 -15.98 -2.93 2.64
N HIS A 13 -15.13 -3.23 1.64
CA HIS A 13 -13.69 -3.20 1.86
C HIS A 13 -13.08 -2.15 0.94
N TYR A 14 -11.75 -1.99 0.99
CA TYR A 14 -11.03 -1.00 0.18
C TYR A 14 -10.07 -1.67 -0.77
N ARG A 15 -10.07 -1.23 -2.03
CA ARG A 15 -9.00 -1.53 -2.96
C ARG A 15 -7.92 -0.47 -2.77
N VAL A 16 -6.68 -0.91 -2.68
CA VAL A 16 -5.57 -0.01 -2.40
C VAL A 16 -4.62 -0.05 -3.58
N ARG A 17 -4.35 1.12 -4.14
CA ARG A 17 -3.36 1.25 -5.21
C ARG A 17 -2.09 1.82 -4.62
N LEU A 18 -1.00 1.09 -4.79
CA LEU A 18 0.30 1.50 -4.28
C LEU A 18 1.19 1.88 -5.45
N ARG A 19 1.79 3.05 -5.37
CA ARG A 19 2.65 3.57 -6.43
C ARG A 19 3.89 4.18 -5.82
N SER A 20 5.00 4.07 -6.56
CA SER A 20 6.26 4.64 -6.11
C SER A 20 7.10 4.98 -7.33
N LYS A 21 7.96 5.99 -7.20
CA LYS A 21 8.88 6.34 -8.28
C LYS A 21 10.15 5.49 -8.24
N SER A 22 10.62 5.13 -7.06
CA SER A 22 11.90 4.42 -6.96
C SER A 22 11.96 3.43 -5.81
N ILE A 23 11.07 3.56 -4.83
CA ILE A 23 11.11 2.72 -3.64
C ILE A 23 10.17 1.54 -3.83
N VAL A 24 10.69 0.33 -3.60
CA VAL A 24 9.91 -0.90 -3.79
C VAL A 24 8.80 -0.98 -2.74
N ILE A 25 7.57 -1.16 -3.20
CA ILE A 25 6.41 -1.17 -2.30
C ILE A 25 5.54 -2.43 -2.44
N ASN A 26 5.91 -3.36 -3.33
CA ASN A 26 5.06 -4.53 -3.54
C ASN A 26 5.06 -5.51 -2.38
N GLU A 27 6.05 -5.44 -1.48
CA GLU A 27 6.00 -6.26 -0.28
C GLU A 27 4.88 -5.83 0.64
N ILE A 28 4.59 -4.53 0.68
CA ILE A 28 3.44 -4.02 1.44
C ILE A 28 2.16 -4.62 0.89
N ALA A 29 2.02 -4.63 -0.44
CA ALA A 29 0.84 -5.20 -1.08
C ALA A 29 0.68 -6.68 -0.73
N LYS A 30 1.77 -7.42 -0.70
CA LYS A 30 1.73 -8.85 -0.38
C LYS A 30 1.22 -9.08 1.05
N ARG A 31 1.57 -8.21 1.97
CA ARG A 31 1.12 -8.34 3.36
C ARG A 31 -0.36 -8.00 3.53
N HIS A 32 -0.95 -7.36 2.51
CA HIS A 32 -2.34 -6.89 2.58
C HIS A 32 -3.16 -7.45 1.43
N ASP A 33 -3.04 -8.76 1.23
CA ASP A 33 -3.87 -9.51 0.28
C ASP A 33 -3.74 -8.96 -1.13
N GLY A 34 -2.52 -8.81 -1.60
CA GLY A 34 -2.28 -8.31 -2.93
C GLY A 34 -0.91 -8.63 -3.45
N GLY A 35 -0.44 -7.83 -4.38
CA GLY A 35 0.88 -7.98 -5.00
C GLY A 35 0.96 -7.14 -6.25
N GLY A 36 1.99 -7.38 -7.05
CA GLY A 36 2.17 -6.72 -8.31
C GLY A 36 3.60 -6.30 -8.55
N HIS A 37 3.75 -5.29 -9.40
CA HIS A 37 5.06 -4.76 -9.78
C HIS A 37 5.73 -4.06 -8.59
N PRO A 38 7.06 -4.10 -8.48
CA PRO A 38 7.75 -3.43 -7.37
C PRO A 38 7.36 -1.97 -7.15
N LEU A 39 7.06 -1.24 -8.22
CA LEU A 39 6.73 0.18 -8.12
C LEU A 39 5.25 0.48 -8.35
N ALA A 40 4.43 -0.53 -8.63
CA ALA A 40 3.02 -0.35 -8.94
C ALA A 40 2.26 -1.62 -8.59
N SER A 41 1.67 -1.65 -7.42
CA SER A 41 0.99 -2.85 -6.95
C SER A 41 -0.36 -2.50 -6.36
N GLY A 42 -1.16 -3.53 -6.11
CA GLY A 42 -2.47 -3.37 -5.53
C GLY A 42 -2.64 -4.28 -4.33
N ALA A 43 -3.47 -3.84 -3.41
CA ALA A 43 -3.75 -4.60 -2.20
C ALA A 43 -5.22 -4.46 -1.84
N ASN A 44 -5.62 -5.14 -0.78
CA ASN A 44 -6.97 -5.01 -0.25
C ASN A 44 -6.86 -4.67 1.24
N SER A 45 -7.75 -3.82 1.69
CA SER A 45 -7.82 -3.44 3.10
C SER A 45 -9.25 -3.66 3.57
N TYR A 46 -9.41 -4.20 4.76
CA TYR A 46 -10.72 -4.61 5.23
C TYR A 46 -11.22 -3.78 6.40
N SER A 47 -10.49 -2.71 6.76
CA SER A 47 -10.91 -1.81 7.82
C SER A 47 -10.16 -0.50 7.71
N LEU A 48 -10.68 0.53 8.39
CA LEU A 48 -9.98 1.81 8.47
C LEU A 48 -8.65 1.66 9.22
N ASN A 49 -8.62 0.79 10.22
CA ASN A 49 -7.37 0.52 10.93
C ASN A 49 -6.32 -0.06 9.99
N GLU A 50 -6.72 -0.94 9.09
CA GLU A 50 -5.78 -1.50 8.12
C GLU A 50 -5.31 -0.44 7.14
N ASN A 51 -6.17 0.49 6.75
CA ASN A 51 -5.75 1.61 5.91
C ASN A 51 -4.63 2.39 6.59
N GLU A 52 -4.77 2.68 7.88
CA GLU A 52 -3.73 3.38 8.62
C GLU A 52 -2.46 2.56 8.73
N GLN A 53 -2.59 1.26 8.90
CA GLN A 53 -1.43 0.38 8.98
C GLN A 53 -0.65 0.40 7.67
N ILE A 54 -1.36 0.33 6.53
CA ILE A 54 -0.72 0.39 5.22
C ILE A 54 0.01 1.72 5.05
N TYR A 55 -0.62 2.80 5.46
CA TYR A 55 -0.01 4.12 5.37
C TYR A 55 1.29 4.20 6.18
N ARG A 56 1.27 3.65 7.40
CA ARG A 56 2.47 3.62 8.23
C ARG A 56 3.57 2.77 7.62
N GLU A 57 3.20 1.64 7.01
CA GLU A 57 4.19 0.78 6.37
C GLU A 57 4.86 1.49 5.20
N ILE A 58 4.09 2.29 4.45
CA ILE A 58 4.66 3.08 3.38
C ILE A 58 5.65 4.09 3.95
N LYS A 59 5.27 4.80 5.01
CA LYS A 59 6.15 5.79 5.64
C LYS A 59 7.43 5.14 6.15
N ASP A 60 7.30 3.98 6.78
CA ASP A 60 8.48 3.27 7.29
C ASP A 60 9.39 2.83 6.16
N THR A 61 8.81 2.33 5.07
CA THR A 61 9.59 1.88 3.92
C THR A 61 10.35 3.05 3.31
N VAL A 62 9.69 4.19 3.16
CA VAL A 62 10.34 5.39 2.63
C VAL A 62 11.45 5.86 3.56
N ALA A 63 11.19 5.86 4.86
CA ALA A 63 12.19 6.30 5.84
C ALA A 63 13.43 5.42 5.80
N HIS A 64 13.26 4.11 5.68
CA HIS A 64 14.40 3.20 5.60
C HIS A 64 15.17 3.35 4.29
N ALA A 65 14.45 3.62 3.21
CA ALA A 65 15.09 3.74 1.90
C ALA A 65 15.88 5.03 1.75
N THR A 66 15.55 6.07 2.53
CA THR A 66 16.24 7.36 2.42
C THR A 66 17.40 7.51 3.40
N HIS A 67 17.69 6.47 4.15
CA HIS A 67 18.86 6.44 5.01
C HIS A 67 20.01 5.77 4.25
#